data_0610eb47d20c8876f4515631a5c684ec
#
_entry.id   0610eb47d20c8876f4515631a5c684ec
#
_cell.length_a   1.000
_cell.length_b   1.000
_cell.length_c   1.000
_cell.angle_alpha   90.00
_cell.angle_beta   90.00
_cell.angle_gamma   90.00
#
_symmetry.space_group_name_H-M   'P 1'
#
loop_
_entity.id
_entity.type
_entity.pdbx_description
1 polymer ?
#
loop_
_entity_poly.entity_id
_entity_poly.type
_entity_poly.pdbx_seq_one_letter_code
_entity_poly.pdbx_strand_id
1 'polypeptide(L)'
;DLFPNEEFPNACNNTLKILDRVEYEFEKDTYYLPDFPIDDSNKNVDEYLKDKVYQGAEGLYGELTSELEERINYELEVIESMGFASYFLIVGDLINYAKSNGIRTGAGRGSAAGSIVSYCLGITGIEPLKYGLLFERFLNKGRKELPDIDMDFDERYRNDVIDYVSKKYGHDRVAHIITFATIKAKQAIRDAARVLGLPFSSGDKVAKLMPPMILGVSATLGECLDSNETTQNG
;
A
#
# COMPACT_ATOMS: atom_id res chain seq x y z
N ASP A 1 -1.93 -21.54 33.44
CA ASP A 1 -2.66 -20.34 33.89
C ASP A 1 -1.70 -19.36 34.54
N LEU A 2 -1.60 -18.14 34.00
CA LEU A 2 -0.75 -17.07 34.54
C LEU A 2 -1.34 -16.45 35.82
N PHE A 3 -2.65 -16.64 36.05
CA PHE A 3 -3.39 -16.13 37.21
C PHE A 3 -4.24 -17.25 37.80
N PRO A 4 -3.68 -18.10 38.69
CA PRO A 4 -4.44 -19.15 39.30
C PRO A 4 -5.57 -18.58 40.16
N ASN A 5 -6.76 -19.16 40.07
CA ASN A 5 -7.96 -18.71 40.77
C ASN A 5 -7.80 -18.73 42.32
N GLU A 6 -6.86 -19.51 42.83
CA GLU A 6 -6.56 -19.60 44.27
C GLU A 6 -5.90 -18.30 44.78
N GLU A 7 -5.02 -17.70 43.98
CA GLU A 7 -4.35 -16.42 44.33
C GLU A 7 -5.13 -15.22 43.89
N PHE A 8 -5.85 -15.30 42.74
CA PHE A 8 -6.58 -14.17 42.12
C PHE A 8 -8.03 -14.57 41.77
N PRO A 9 -8.88 -14.87 42.73
CA PRO A 9 -10.18 -15.53 42.51
C PRO A 9 -11.16 -14.73 41.64
N ASN A 10 -10.93 -13.43 41.47
CA ASN A 10 -11.77 -12.57 40.64
C ASN A 10 -11.10 -12.07 39.37
N ALA A 11 -9.83 -12.37 39.11
CA ALA A 11 -9.10 -11.81 37.99
C ALA A 11 -9.73 -12.21 36.65
N CYS A 12 -9.97 -13.48 36.43
CA CYS A 12 -10.60 -14.00 35.21
C CYS A 12 -12.05 -13.55 35.06
N ASN A 13 -12.82 -13.56 36.17
CA ASN A 13 -14.21 -13.12 36.15
C ASN A 13 -14.35 -11.60 35.86
N ASN A 14 -13.37 -10.80 36.29
CA ASN A 14 -13.37 -9.37 36.01
C ASN A 14 -13.14 -9.06 34.52
N THR A 15 -12.46 -9.94 33.78
CA THR A 15 -12.35 -9.77 32.32
C THR A 15 -13.71 -9.87 31.63
N LEU A 16 -14.55 -10.79 32.07
CA LEU A 16 -15.93 -10.92 31.56
C LEU A 16 -16.77 -9.67 31.93
N LYS A 17 -16.64 -9.15 33.17
CA LYS A 17 -17.31 -7.91 33.57
C LYS A 17 -16.87 -6.70 32.76
N ILE A 18 -15.62 -6.67 32.29
CA ILE A 18 -15.14 -5.64 31.39
C ILE A 18 -15.77 -5.82 30.02
N LEU A 19 -15.79 -7.08 29.53
CA LEU A 19 -16.43 -7.40 28.24
C LEU A 19 -17.91 -6.98 28.22
N ASP A 20 -18.66 -7.27 29.28
CA ASP A 20 -20.07 -6.89 29.42
C ASP A 20 -20.32 -5.36 29.40
N ARG A 21 -19.27 -4.55 29.59
CA ARG A 21 -19.32 -3.08 29.54
C ARG A 21 -18.91 -2.51 28.19
N VAL A 22 -18.43 -3.33 27.27
CA VAL A 22 -18.02 -2.92 25.93
C VAL A 22 -19.25 -2.98 25.03
N GLU A 23 -19.72 -1.81 24.62
CA GLU A 23 -20.84 -1.63 23.67
C GLU A 23 -20.37 -1.21 22.28
N TYR A 24 -19.06 -1.39 21.99
CA TYR A 24 -18.48 -0.97 20.72
C TYR A 24 -18.48 -2.11 19.70
N GLU A 25 -19.04 -1.85 18.53
CA GLU A 25 -18.93 -2.69 17.37
C GLU A 25 -18.10 -1.98 16.29
N PHE A 26 -17.19 -2.73 15.66
CA PHE A 26 -16.46 -2.22 14.51
C PHE A 26 -17.40 -2.11 13.30
N GLU A 27 -17.40 -0.95 12.66
CA GLU A 27 -18.02 -0.81 11.35
C GLU A 27 -17.30 -1.73 10.35
N LYS A 28 -18.08 -2.61 9.72
CA LYS A 28 -17.57 -3.55 8.72
C LYS A 28 -18.04 -3.12 7.34
N ASP A 29 -17.24 -3.42 6.35
CA ASP A 29 -17.57 -3.20 4.93
C ASP A 29 -17.84 -1.73 4.55
N THR A 30 -17.33 -0.77 5.32
CA THR A 30 -17.43 0.66 5.00
C THR A 30 -16.10 1.14 4.42
N TYR A 31 -16.13 1.66 3.20
CA TYR A 31 -14.97 2.23 2.53
C TYR A 31 -15.09 3.75 2.51
N TYR A 32 -14.09 4.43 3.04
CA TYR A 32 -13.99 5.89 3.02
C TYR A 32 -13.07 6.30 1.87
N LEU A 33 -13.62 6.37 0.66
CA LEU A 33 -12.89 6.86 -0.50
C LEU A 33 -13.05 8.39 -0.60
N PRO A 34 -11.99 9.13 -0.91
CA PRO A 34 -12.11 10.55 -1.18
C PRO A 34 -12.83 10.77 -2.52
N ASP A 35 -13.57 11.86 -2.61
CA ASP A 35 -14.16 12.31 -3.87
C ASP A 35 -13.07 12.86 -4.78
N PHE A 36 -13.06 12.45 -6.04
CA PHE A 36 -12.20 13.05 -7.03
C PHE A 36 -12.77 14.41 -7.46
N PRO A 37 -11.97 15.50 -7.42
CA PRO A 37 -12.44 16.80 -7.89
C PRO A 37 -12.60 16.78 -9.40
N ILE A 38 -13.84 16.95 -9.87
CA ILE A 38 -14.20 16.99 -11.29
C ILE A 38 -14.27 18.45 -11.74
N ASP A 39 -13.57 18.78 -12.83
CA ASP A 39 -13.57 20.14 -13.39
C ASP A 39 -14.88 20.48 -14.13
N ASP A 40 -15.67 19.47 -14.54
CA ASP A 40 -16.95 19.62 -15.23
C ASP A 40 -18.13 19.31 -14.29
N SER A 41 -18.80 20.35 -13.83
CA SER A 41 -19.94 20.25 -12.91
C SER A 41 -21.19 19.55 -13.49
N ASN A 42 -21.19 19.23 -14.79
CA ASN A 42 -22.31 18.57 -15.45
C ASN A 42 -22.15 17.04 -15.52
N LYS A 43 -21.00 16.50 -15.10
CA LYS A 43 -20.70 15.06 -15.13
C LYS A 43 -20.62 14.49 -13.74
N ASN A 44 -21.06 13.24 -13.60
CA ASN A 44 -20.75 12.45 -12.42
C ASN A 44 -19.35 11.81 -12.54
N VAL A 45 -18.87 11.20 -11.47
CA VAL A 45 -17.52 10.63 -11.41
C VAL A 45 -17.33 9.47 -12.40
N ASP A 46 -18.37 8.67 -12.63
CA ASP A 46 -18.32 7.50 -13.52
C ASP A 46 -18.24 7.94 -14.98
N GLU A 47 -19.05 8.95 -15.37
CA GLU A 47 -19.00 9.57 -16.69
C GLU A 47 -17.62 10.22 -16.95
N TYR A 48 -17.07 10.89 -15.95
CA TYR A 48 -15.76 11.49 -16.06
C TYR A 48 -14.66 10.44 -16.22
N LEU A 49 -14.72 9.34 -15.44
CA LEU A 49 -13.81 8.20 -15.61
C LEU A 49 -13.90 7.63 -17.02
N LYS A 50 -15.12 7.39 -17.50
CA LYS A 50 -15.36 6.86 -18.85
C LYS A 50 -14.71 7.73 -19.91
N ASP A 51 -14.91 9.04 -19.87
CA ASP A 51 -14.31 9.97 -20.82
C ASP A 51 -12.78 9.91 -20.80
N LYS A 52 -12.18 9.88 -19.60
CA LYS A 52 -10.72 9.78 -19.45
C LYS A 52 -10.17 8.47 -20.01
N VAL A 53 -10.87 7.37 -19.79
CA VAL A 53 -10.49 6.05 -20.32
C VAL A 53 -10.56 6.03 -21.84
N TYR A 54 -11.65 6.52 -22.43
CA TYR A 54 -11.79 6.59 -23.90
C TYR A 54 -10.76 7.54 -24.52
N GLN A 55 -10.52 8.70 -23.91
CA GLN A 55 -9.46 9.61 -24.34
C GLN A 55 -8.08 8.94 -24.33
N GLY A 56 -7.78 8.17 -23.27
CA GLY A 56 -6.54 7.39 -23.18
C GLY A 56 -6.47 6.28 -24.22
N ALA A 57 -7.58 5.56 -24.43
CA ALA A 57 -7.66 4.49 -25.42
C ALA A 57 -7.44 5.01 -26.85
N GLU A 58 -8.09 6.11 -27.23
CA GLU A 58 -7.87 6.76 -28.53
C GLU A 58 -6.41 7.19 -28.71
N GLY A 59 -5.78 7.72 -27.66
CA GLY A 59 -4.36 8.11 -27.69
C GLY A 59 -3.40 6.93 -27.85
N LEU A 60 -3.75 5.76 -27.33
CA LEU A 60 -2.89 4.56 -27.34
C LEU A 60 -3.10 3.69 -28.58
N TYR A 61 -4.34 3.55 -29.03
CA TYR A 61 -4.72 2.63 -30.10
C TYR A 61 -5.08 3.33 -31.42
N GLY A 62 -5.42 4.62 -31.37
CA GLY A 62 -5.97 5.36 -32.51
C GLY A 62 -7.42 4.93 -32.76
N GLU A 63 -7.63 3.93 -33.62
CA GLU A 63 -8.95 3.37 -33.90
C GLU A 63 -9.28 2.25 -32.91
N LEU A 64 -10.45 2.31 -32.28
CA LEU A 64 -10.90 1.33 -31.33
C LEU A 64 -11.60 0.15 -32.05
N THR A 65 -11.16 -1.06 -31.76
CA THR A 65 -11.85 -2.27 -32.22
C THR A 65 -13.03 -2.60 -31.34
N SER A 66 -14.01 -3.33 -31.88
CA SER A 66 -15.17 -3.77 -31.09
C SER A 66 -14.78 -4.58 -29.85
N GLU A 67 -13.75 -5.44 -29.96
CA GLU A 67 -13.23 -6.24 -28.85
C GLU A 67 -12.69 -5.34 -27.73
N LEU A 68 -11.96 -4.28 -28.09
CA LEU A 68 -11.42 -3.32 -27.13
C LEU A 68 -12.52 -2.52 -26.44
N GLU A 69 -13.52 -2.06 -27.22
CA GLU A 69 -14.67 -1.33 -26.68
C GLU A 69 -15.50 -2.21 -25.72
N GLU A 70 -15.76 -3.46 -26.08
CA GLU A 70 -16.47 -4.42 -25.23
C GLU A 70 -15.73 -4.62 -23.90
N ARG A 71 -14.40 -4.78 -23.95
CA ARG A 71 -13.58 -4.95 -22.75
C ARG A 71 -13.57 -3.68 -21.89
N ILE A 72 -13.41 -2.50 -22.47
CA ILE A 72 -13.45 -1.21 -21.75
C ILE A 72 -14.81 -1.05 -21.07
N ASN A 73 -15.90 -1.24 -21.79
CA ASN A 73 -17.25 -1.09 -21.22
C ASN A 73 -17.53 -2.08 -20.11
N TYR A 74 -17.10 -3.33 -20.27
CA TYR A 74 -17.21 -4.35 -19.22
C TYR A 74 -16.48 -3.97 -17.94
N GLU A 75 -15.21 -3.52 -18.04
CA GLU A 75 -14.44 -3.11 -16.88
C GLU A 75 -15.01 -1.86 -16.21
N LEU A 76 -15.45 -0.87 -17.00
CA LEU A 76 -16.11 0.34 -16.47
C LEU A 76 -17.39 0.00 -15.71
N GLU A 77 -18.25 -0.89 -16.25
CA GLU A 77 -19.47 -1.36 -15.56
C GLU A 77 -19.15 -2.02 -14.21
N VAL A 78 -18.10 -2.83 -14.14
CA VAL A 78 -17.67 -3.46 -12.89
C VAL A 78 -17.19 -2.39 -11.89
N ILE A 79 -16.33 -1.47 -12.33
CA ILE A 79 -15.76 -0.40 -11.50
C ILE A 79 -16.89 0.50 -10.95
N GLU A 80 -17.84 0.92 -11.80
CA GLU A 80 -19.01 1.71 -11.43
C GLU A 80 -19.88 0.97 -10.41
N SER A 81 -20.21 -0.29 -10.68
CA SER A 81 -21.05 -1.11 -9.78
C SER A 81 -20.45 -1.32 -8.39
N MET A 82 -19.13 -1.21 -8.27
CA MET A 82 -18.39 -1.32 -7.01
C MET A 82 -18.08 0.04 -6.37
N GLY A 83 -18.37 1.16 -7.04
CA GLY A 83 -18.13 2.52 -6.53
C GLY A 83 -16.67 2.95 -6.52
N PHE A 84 -15.83 2.41 -7.40
CA PHE A 84 -14.38 2.65 -7.39
C PHE A 84 -13.89 3.68 -8.42
N ALA A 85 -14.77 4.39 -9.11
CA ALA A 85 -14.39 5.37 -10.12
C ALA A 85 -13.44 6.45 -9.59
N SER A 86 -13.76 7.05 -8.43
CA SER A 86 -12.86 8.02 -7.77
C SER A 86 -11.48 7.46 -7.48
N TYR A 87 -11.40 6.21 -7.05
CA TYR A 87 -10.13 5.55 -6.76
C TYR A 87 -9.24 5.45 -8.00
N PHE A 88 -9.79 4.99 -9.14
CA PHE A 88 -9.04 4.92 -10.40
C PHE A 88 -8.59 6.30 -10.88
N LEU A 89 -9.43 7.30 -10.76
CA LEU A 89 -9.09 8.68 -11.14
C LEU A 89 -7.97 9.24 -10.28
N ILE A 90 -8.00 9.02 -8.96
CA ILE A 90 -6.95 9.46 -8.04
C ILE A 90 -5.62 8.79 -8.37
N VAL A 91 -5.63 7.46 -8.56
CA VAL A 91 -4.40 6.72 -8.90
C VAL A 91 -3.84 7.15 -10.25
N GLY A 92 -4.71 7.32 -11.26
CA GLY A 92 -4.34 7.84 -12.57
C GLY A 92 -3.75 9.24 -12.49
N ASP A 93 -4.34 10.11 -11.70
CA ASP A 93 -3.86 11.47 -11.47
C ASP A 93 -2.44 11.51 -10.87
N LEU A 94 -2.17 10.67 -9.87
CA LEU A 94 -0.85 10.55 -9.24
C LEU A 94 0.23 10.13 -10.24
N ILE A 95 -0.05 9.10 -11.02
CA ILE A 95 0.88 8.59 -12.04
C ILE A 95 1.11 9.65 -13.13
N ASN A 96 0.05 10.30 -13.58
CA ASN A 96 0.14 11.32 -14.62
C ASN A 96 0.86 12.58 -14.13
N TYR A 97 0.65 12.99 -12.86
CA TYR A 97 1.43 14.05 -12.24
C TYR A 97 2.93 13.71 -12.25
N ALA A 98 3.29 12.51 -11.79
CA ALA A 98 4.68 12.07 -11.77
C ALA A 98 5.31 12.10 -13.17
N LYS A 99 4.63 11.50 -14.16
CA LYS A 99 5.10 11.46 -15.55
C LYS A 99 5.28 12.86 -16.13
N SER A 100 4.31 13.76 -15.91
CA SER A 100 4.34 15.15 -16.41
C SER A 100 5.46 15.98 -15.78
N ASN A 101 5.92 15.61 -14.59
CA ASN A 101 7.04 16.27 -13.90
C ASN A 101 8.38 15.52 -14.07
N GLY A 102 8.46 14.59 -15.02
CA GLY A 102 9.70 13.84 -15.30
C GLY A 102 10.09 12.84 -14.22
N ILE A 103 9.19 12.52 -13.31
CA ILE A 103 9.41 11.52 -12.26
C ILE A 103 9.17 10.13 -12.87
N ARG A 104 10.16 9.26 -12.76
CA ARG A 104 10.02 7.89 -13.25
C ARG A 104 8.99 7.11 -12.44
N THR A 105 8.11 6.41 -13.16
CA THR A 105 7.13 5.48 -12.58
C THR A 105 7.41 4.07 -13.07
N GLY A 106 7.08 3.07 -12.27
CA GLY A 106 7.07 1.67 -12.70
C GLY A 106 6.02 1.41 -13.78
N ALA A 107 6.18 0.31 -14.51
CA ALA A 107 5.21 -0.13 -15.53
C ALA A 107 3.89 -0.66 -14.92
N GLY A 108 3.77 -0.63 -13.61
CA GLY A 108 2.71 -1.30 -12.86
C GLY A 108 3.07 -2.77 -12.56
N ARG A 109 2.52 -3.28 -11.48
CA ARG A 109 2.75 -4.66 -11.03
C ARG A 109 1.47 -5.23 -10.38
N GLY A 110 1.50 -6.52 -10.04
CA GLY A 110 0.37 -7.17 -9.43
C GLY A 110 -0.82 -7.35 -10.38
N SER A 111 -2.01 -7.42 -9.81
CA SER A 111 -3.25 -7.71 -10.56
C SER A 111 -3.75 -6.54 -11.39
N ALA A 112 -3.39 -5.30 -11.06
CA ALA A 112 -3.80 -4.10 -11.79
C ALA A 112 -3.37 -4.10 -13.26
N ALA A 113 -2.29 -4.83 -13.61
CA ALA A 113 -1.85 -5.02 -14.99
C ALA A 113 -2.89 -5.75 -15.86
N GLY A 114 -3.87 -6.44 -15.26
CA GLY A 114 -4.97 -7.10 -15.98
C GLY A 114 -6.11 -6.17 -16.41
N SER A 115 -6.06 -4.87 -16.05
CA SER A 115 -7.11 -3.90 -16.35
C SER A 115 -6.76 -3.03 -17.55
N ILE A 116 -7.64 -3.01 -18.56
CA ILE A 116 -7.54 -2.10 -19.70
C ILE A 116 -7.82 -0.66 -19.27
N VAL A 117 -8.69 -0.44 -18.30
CA VAL A 117 -8.97 0.86 -17.71
C VAL A 117 -7.70 1.43 -17.07
N SER A 118 -6.96 0.62 -16.29
CA SER A 118 -5.68 1.03 -15.71
C SER A 118 -4.63 1.36 -16.78
N TYR A 119 -4.61 0.63 -17.87
CA TYR A 119 -3.72 0.88 -19.00
C TYR A 119 -4.07 2.18 -19.73
N CYS A 120 -5.34 2.41 -20.04
CA CYS A 120 -5.81 3.63 -20.71
C CYS A 120 -5.60 4.88 -19.86
N LEU A 121 -5.72 4.79 -18.54
CA LEU A 121 -5.42 5.89 -17.62
C LEU A 121 -3.91 6.14 -17.43
N GLY A 122 -3.06 5.29 -18.02
CA GLY A 122 -1.61 5.36 -17.87
C GLY A 122 -1.10 4.87 -16.52
N ILE A 123 -1.93 4.22 -15.71
CA ILE A 123 -1.56 3.62 -14.41
C ILE A 123 -0.58 2.47 -14.63
N THR A 124 -0.85 1.62 -15.62
CA THR A 124 0.04 0.52 -16.01
C THR A 124 0.60 0.74 -17.40
N GLY A 125 1.75 0.14 -17.69
CA GLY A 125 2.40 0.17 -19.01
C GLY A 125 2.31 -1.14 -19.77
N ILE A 126 1.50 -2.10 -19.29
CA ILE A 126 1.33 -3.42 -19.88
C ILE A 126 -0.07 -3.50 -20.48
N GLU A 127 -0.13 -3.78 -21.76
CA GLU A 127 -1.38 -3.93 -22.52
C GLU A 127 -2.03 -5.29 -22.20
N PRO A 128 -3.17 -5.36 -21.51
CA PRO A 128 -3.68 -6.61 -20.94
C PRO A 128 -4.24 -7.58 -22.00
N LEU A 129 -4.85 -7.10 -23.08
CA LEU A 129 -5.41 -7.96 -24.12
C LEU A 129 -4.32 -8.70 -24.87
N LYS A 130 -3.22 -8.00 -25.24
CA LYS A 130 -2.08 -8.58 -25.91
C LYS A 130 -1.47 -9.77 -25.17
N TYR A 131 -1.50 -9.73 -23.83
CA TYR A 131 -0.94 -10.78 -22.98
C TYR A 131 -1.99 -11.70 -22.38
N GLY A 132 -3.25 -11.58 -22.79
CA GLY A 132 -4.34 -12.42 -22.27
C GLY A 132 -4.57 -12.32 -20.76
N LEU A 133 -4.34 -11.12 -20.18
CA LEU A 133 -4.49 -10.92 -18.76
C LEU A 133 -5.97 -10.77 -18.36
N LEU A 134 -6.33 -11.42 -17.25
CA LEU A 134 -7.72 -11.47 -16.78
C LEU A 134 -7.98 -10.33 -15.79
N PHE A 135 -9.00 -9.52 -16.08
CA PHE A 135 -9.47 -8.45 -15.21
C PHE A 135 -10.04 -8.96 -13.88
N GLU A 136 -10.70 -10.12 -13.90
CA GLU A 136 -11.33 -10.74 -12.74
C GLU A 136 -10.33 -11.15 -11.64
N ARG A 137 -9.05 -11.21 -11.95
CA ARG A 137 -7.97 -11.37 -10.95
C ARG A 137 -7.69 -10.10 -10.19
N PHE A 138 -8.05 -8.96 -10.76
CA PHE A 138 -7.89 -7.63 -10.16
C PHE A 138 -9.16 -7.17 -9.46
N LEU A 139 -10.30 -7.15 -10.17
CA LEU A 139 -11.60 -6.81 -9.62
C LEU A 139 -12.64 -7.89 -9.98
N ASN A 140 -13.42 -8.25 -8.97
CA ASN A 140 -14.48 -9.24 -9.13
C ASN A 140 -15.68 -8.84 -8.24
N LYS A 141 -16.87 -8.73 -8.83
CA LYS A 141 -18.12 -8.41 -8.11
C LYS A 141 -18.43 -9.36 -6.94
N GLY A 142 -17.84 -10.56 -6.94
CA GLY A 142 -17.98 -11.54 -5.85
C GLY A 142 -17.06 -11.30 -4.64
N ARG A 143 -16.08 -10.39 -4.74
CA ARG A 143 -15.18 -10.00 -3.66
C ARG A 143 -15.43 -8.56 -3.28
N LYS A 144 -15.73 -8.31 -2.02
CA LYS A 144 -15.91 -6.96 -1.45
C LYS A 144 -14.58 -6.39 -0.94
N GLU A 145 -13.51 -6.56 -1.69
CA GLU A 145 -12.20 -6.02 -1.32
C GLU A 145 -11.90 -4.78 -2.16
N LEU A 146 -11.25 -3.79 -1.54
CA LEU A 146 -10.73 -2.64 -2.27
C LEU A 146 -9.68 -3.10 -3.29
N PRO A 147 -9.69 -2.53 -4.51
CA PRO A 147 -8.60 -2.76 -5.46
C PRO A 147 -7.28 -2.29 -4.87
N ASP A 148 -6.25 -3.10 -5.00
CA ASP A 148 -4.89 -2.76 -4.59
C ASP A 148 -4.05 -2.46 -5.84
N ILE A 149 -3.71 -1.19 -6.03
CA ILE A 149 -2.87 -0.74 -7.13
C ILE A 149 -1.52 -0.29 -6.55
N ASP A 150 -0.53 -1.12 -6.77
CA ASP A 150 0.85 -0.84 -6.40
C ASP A 150 1.48 0.18 -7.37
N MET A 151 1.91 1.31 -6.84
CA MET A 151 2.59 2.37 -7.60
C MET A 151 4.05 2.49 -7.19
N ASP A 152 4.94 2.36 -8.15
CA ASP A 152 6.39 2.55 -7.93
C ASP A 152 6.83 3.90 -8.50
N PHE A 153 7.46 4.72 -7.66
CA PHE A 153 8.03 6.02 -8.03
C PHE A 153 9.53 6.05 -7.77
N ASP A 154 10.25 6.89 -8.50
CA ASP A 154 11.64 7.19 -8.20
C ASP A 154 11.76 7.72 -6.76
N GLU A 155 12.55 7.02 -5.94
CA GLU A 155 12.69 7.30 -4.51
C GLU A 155 13.09 8.75 -4.22
N ARG A 156 13.87 9.37 -5.10
CA ARG A 156 14.35 10.76 -4.96
C ARG A 156 13.21 11.77 -4.94
N TYR A 157 12.09 11.46 -5.62
CA TYR A 157 10.95 12.34 -5.80
C TYR A 157 9.68 11.84 -5.09
N ARG A 158 9.81 10.80 -4.26
CA ARG A 158 8.66 10.24 -3.54
C ARG A 158 7.94 11.29 -2.68
N ASN A 159 8.69 12.18 -2.03
CA ASN A 159 8.12 13.23 -1.21
C ASN A 159 7.36 14.27 -2.04
N ASP A 160 7.83 14.59 -3.25
CA ASP A 160 7.15 15.53 -4.15
C ASP A 160 5.77 15.01 -4.57
N VAL A 161 5.65 13.69 -4.80
CA VAL A 161 4.36 13.06 -5.09
C VAL A 161 3.45 13.11 -3.86
N ILE A 162 3.96 12.83 -2.66
CA ILE A 162 3.19 12.90 -1.41
C ILE A 162 2.70 14.33 -1.15
N ASP A 163 3.57 15.32 -1.37
CA ASP A 163 3.21 16.73 -1.22
C ASP A 163 2.13 17.16 -2.22
N TYR A 164 2.21 16.68 -3.47
CA TYR A 164 1.17 16.91 -4.46
C TYR A 164 -0.19 16.38 -3.99
N VAL A 165 -0.23 15.13 -3.53
CA VAL A 165 -1.46 14.51 -3.02
C VAL A 165 -2.04 15.32 -1.87
N SER A 166 -1.19 15.68 -0.90
CA SER A 166 -1.62 16.43 0.28
C SER A 166 -2.15 17.82 -0.08
N LYS A 167 -1.55 18.48 -1.07
CA LYS A 167 -2.02 19.79 -1.57
C LYS A 167 -3.33 19.68 -2.35
N LYS A 168 -3.47 18.64 -3.17
CA LYS A 168 -4.64 18.46 -4.05
C LYS A 168 -5.87 17.97 -3.31
N TYR A 169 -5.70 16.98 -2.43
CA TYR A 169 -6.82 16.30 -1.78
C TYR A 169 -7.04 16.76 -0.32
N GLY A 170 -6.14 17.55 0.24
CA GLY A 170 -6.22 18.10 1.58
C GLY A 170 -5.26 17.43 2.56
N HIS A 171 -4.56 18.23 3.36
CA HIS A 171 -3.62 17.75 4.38
C HIS A 171 -4.30 16.97 5.50
N ASP A 172 -5.58 17.20 5.72
CA ASP A 172 -6.44 16.52 6.69
C ASP A 172 -6.97 15.16 6.17
N ARG A 173 -6.78 14.87 4.88
CA ARG A 173 -7.29 13.66 4.20
C ARG A 173 -6.19 12.72 3.73
N VAL A 174 -4.93 13.11 3.90
CA VAL A 174 -3.77 12.33 3.49
C VAL A 174 -2.91 12.02 4.69
N ALA A 175 -2.70 10.74 4.97
CA ALA A 175 -1.88 10.29 6.08
C ALA A 175 -1.03 9.09 5.68
N HIS A 176 0.15 9.00 6.27
CA HIS A 176 0.94 7.78 6.20
C HIS A 176 0.32 6.71 7.13
N ILE A 177 0.32 5.46 6.68
CA ILE A 177 0.05 4.34 7.58
C ILE A 177 1.12 4.35 8.67
N ILE A 178 0.70 4.26 9.93
CA ILE A 178 1.57 4.29 11.13
C ILE A 178 2.40 2.98 11.17
N THR A 179 3.35 2.86 10.28
CA THR A 179 4.30 1.75 10.24
C THR A 179 5.69 2.34 10.39
N PHE A 180 6.19 2.41 11.62
CA PHE A 180 7.54 2.89 11.88
C PHE A 180 8.49 1.69 11.87
N ALA A 181 9.18 1.49 10.76
CA ALA A 181 10.27 0.52 10.66
C ALA A 181 11.59 1.26 10.84
N THR A 182 12.35 0.90 11.87
CA THR A 182 13.71 1.35 12.06
C THR A 182 14.69 0.21 11.87
N ILE A 183 15.84 0.48 11.27
CA ILE A 183 16.95 -0.48 11.20
C ILE A 183 17.46 -0.67 12.62
N LYS A 184 17.25 -1.87 13.17
CA LYS A 184 17.74 -2.24 14.49
C LYS A 184 19.22 -2.62 14.43
N ALA A 185 19.91 -2.56 15.57
CA ALA A 185 21.36 -2.73 15.68
C ALA A 185 21.89 -4.01 14.99
N LYS A 186 21.23 -5.18 15.13
CA LYS A 186 21.65 -6.42 14.44
C LYS A 186 21.66 -6.28 12.92
N GLN A 187 20.68 -5.62 12.37
CA GLN A 187 20.61 -5.39 10.91
C GLN A 187 21.61 -4.33 10.49
N ALA A 188 21.75 -3.25 11.25
CA ALA A 188 22.73 -2.20 10.98
C ALA A 188 24.17 -2.74 10.90
N ILE A 189 24.53 -3.67 11.80
CA ILE A 189 25.87 -4.33 11.78
C ILE A 189 26.05 -5.12 10.48
N ARG A 190 25.05 -5.91 10.06
CA ARG A 190 25.13 -6.69 8.82
C ARG A 190 25.23 -5.81 7.59
N ASP A 191 24.44 -4.75 7.56
CA ASP A 191 24.43 -3.81 6.44
C ASP A 191 25.73 -3.02 6.36
N ALA A 192 26.26 -2.55 7.49
CA ALA A 192 27.58 -1.89 7.56
C ALA A 192 28.70 -2.83 7.08
N ALA A 193 28.72 -4.07 7.52
CA ALA A 193 29.69 -5.06 7.07
C ALA A 193 29.62 -5.27 5.54
N ARG A 194 28.43 -5.32 4.98
CA ARG A 194 28.20 -5.46 3.52
C ARG A 194 28.71 -4.24 2.76
N VAL A 195 28.37 -3.02 3.23
CA VAL A 195 28.79 -1.76 2.59
C VAL A 195 30.33 -1.59 2.64
N LEU A 196 30.96 -2.03 3.72
CA LEU A 196 32.43 -2.01 3.88
C LEU A 196 33.14 -3.15 3.13
N GLY A 197 32.42 -3.98 2.39
CA GLY A 197 32.98 -5.10 1.63
C GLY A 197 33.52 -6.26 2.50
N LEU A 198 33.10 -6.34 3.77
CA LEU A 198 33.49 -7.42 4.67
C LEU A 198 32.73 -8.71 4.34
N PRO A 199 33.31 -9.90 4.60
CA PRO A 199 32.58 -11.14 4.43
C PRO A 199 31.29 -11.16 5.26
N PHE A 200 30.21 -11.70 4.70
CA PHE A 200 28.90 -11.81 5.37
C PHE A 200 29.02 -12.45 6.76
N SER A 201 29.87 -13.50 6.87
CA SER A 201 30.11 -14.21 8.13
C SER A 201 30.67 -13.31 9.24
N SER A 202 31.40 -12.25 8.92
CA SER A 202 31.95 -11.32 9.90
C SER A 202 30.85 -10.47 10.54
N GLY A 203 30.00 -9.85 9.73
CA GLY A 203 28.85 -9.07 10.23
C GLY A 203 27.84 -9.95 10.99
N ASP A 204 27.61 -11.18 10.51
CA ASP A 204 26.67 -12.09 11.15
C ASP A 204 27.17 -12.61 12.51
N LYS A 205 28.47 -12.89 12.64
CA LYS A 205 29.10 -13.24 13.91
C LYS A 205 28.91 -12.14 14.96
N VAL A 206 29.20 -10.88 14.60
CA VAL A 206 29.04 -9.75 15.53
C VAL A 206 27.57 -9.54 15.87
N ALA A 207 26.66 -9.61 14.89
CA ALA A 207 25.23 -9.45 15.13
C ALA A 207 24.65 -10.53 16.05
N LYS A 208 25.21 -11.76 16.04
CA LYS A 208 24.80 -12.87 16.91
C LYS A 208 25.26 -12.71 18.36
N LEU A 209 26.30 -11.92 18.63
CA LEU A 209 26.76 -11.61 19.98
C LEU A 209 25.81 -10.65 20.71
N MET A 210 24.96 -9.93 19.99
CA MET A 210 24.02 -9.03 20.63
C MET A 210 22.92 -9.82 21.37
N PRO A 211 22.49 -9.34 22.55
CA PRO A 211 21.50 -10.00 23.37
C PRO A 211 20.17 -10.22 22.62
N PRO A 212 19.39 -11.24 23.01
CA PRO A 212 18.05 -11.43 22.45
C PRO A 212 17.13 -10.26 22.82
N MET A 213 16.07 -10.11 22.03
CA MET A 213 15.01 -9.14 22.31
C MET A 213 14.25 -9.57 23.57
N ILE A 214 14.04 -8.65 24.51
CA ILE A 214 13.25 -8.86 25.72
C ILE A 214 11.99 -8.01 25.63
N LEU A 215 10.81 -8.61 25.73
CA LEU A 215 9.52 -7.92 25.65
C LEU A 215 9.38 -6.97 24.44
N GLY A 216 9.91 -7.37 23.29
CA GLY A 216 9.85 -6.54 22.08
C GLY A 216 10.92 -5.45 22.00
N VAL A 217 11.71 -5.22 23.04
CA VAL A 217 12.78 -4.23 23.09
C VAL A 217 14.11 -4.89 22.74
N SER A 218 14.83 -4.31 21.78
CA SER A 218 16.20 -4.73 21.42
C SER A 218 17.19 -3.79 22.03
N ALA A 219 18.30 -4.32 22.56
CA ALA A 219 19.40 -3.48 23.01
C ALA A 219 19.96 -2.66 21.87
N THR A 220 20.32 -1.43 22.15
CA THR A 220 21.04 -0.55 21.22
C THR A 220 22.53 -0.97 21.14
N LEU A 221 23.21 -0.54 20.08
CA LEU A 221 24.64 -0.81 19.94
C LEU A 221 25.45 -0.15 21.06
N GLY A 222 25.08 1.08 21.49
CA GLY A 222 25.71 1.78 22.59
C GLY A 222 25.60 1.01 23.90
N GLU A 223 24.40 0.58 24.27
CA GLU A 223 24.19 -0.23 25.48
C GLU A 223 25.02 -1.52 25.49
N CYS A 224 25.17 -2.16 24.32
CA CYS A 224 26.00 -3.36 24.21
C CYS A 224 27.50 -3.09 24.34
N LEU A 225 27.98 -1.90 23.97
CA LEU A 225 29.38 -1.51 24.08
C LEU A 225 29.73 -0.97 25.48
N ASP A 226 28.79 -0.31 26.14
CA ASP A 226 28.96 0.31 27.44
C ASP A 226 28.77 -0.69 28.59
N SER A 227 28.07 -1.79 28.35
CA SER A 227 27.91 -2.85 29.36
C SER A 227 29.25 -3.57 29.59
N ASN A 228 29.89 -3.28 30.72
CA ASN A 228 31.09 -4.03 31.22
C ASN A 228 30.73 -5.47 31.68
N GLU A 229 29.53 -5.92 31.50
CA GLU A 229 29.11 -7.29 31.73
C GLU A 229 29.55 -8.15 30.54
N THR A 230 30.73 -8.75 30.70
CA THR A 230 31.13 -9.92 29.95
C THR A 230 29.98 -10.91 30.02
N THR A 231 29.26 -11.08 28.93
CA THR A 231 28.27 -12.13 28.78
C THR A 231 28.99 -13.45 29.08
N GLN A 232 28.58 -14.16 30.12
CA GLN A 232 29.19 -15.43 30.61
C GLN A 232 29.04 -16.58 29.61
N ASN A 233 28.83 -16.32 28.35
CA ASN A 233 28.79 -17.34 27.30
C ASN A 233 29.81 -17.00 26.19
N GLY A 234 31.04 -16.99 26.56
CA GLY A 234 32.26 -17.16 25.77
C GLY A 234 32.56 -16.11 24.73
#